data_c60ce7ad4248ac2825a6aae9774359d7
#
_entry.id   c60ce7ad4248ac2825a6aae9774359d7
#
_cell.length_a   1.000
_cell.length_b   1.000
_cell.length_c   1.000
_cell.angle_alpha   90.00
_cell.angle_beta   90.00
_cell.angle_gamma   90.00
#
_symmetry.space_group_name_H-M   'P 1'
#
loop_
_entity.id
_entity.type
_entity.pdbx_description
1 polymer ?
#
loop_
_entity_poly.entity_id
_entity_poly.type
_entity_poly.pdbx_seq_one_letter_code
_entity_poly.pdbx_strand_id
1 'polypeptide(L)'
;MKIYIATPVNARKEKTLKAKQVAAKLRVIELREQIRKHLPDAEIVSSVTHIFAATRGRVDAEARIMGECVRLVMECDIILMDNGWGDSHGCKVERFTAQEYGKEIWTLFDLEALKTKKGE
;
A
#
# COMPACT_ATOMS: atom_id res chain seq x y z
N MET A 1 14.17 6.52 4.90
CA MET A 1 13.17 5.50 5.24
C MET A 1 12.15 5.38 4.11
N LYS A 2 11.88 4.17 3.70
CA LYS A 2 10.99 3.89 2.56
C LYS A 2 9.79 3.10 3.06
N ILE A 3 8.58 3.64 2.83
CA ILE A 3 7.33 3.08 3.33
C ILE A 3 6.44 2.69 2.16
N TYR A 4 6.01 1.42 2.14
CA TYR A 4 5.06 0.92 1.16
C TYR A 4 3.64 1.01 1.73
N ILE A 5 2.71 1.57 0.96
CA ILE A 5 1.30 1.60 1.35
C ILE A 5 0.56 0.47 0.64
N ALA A 6 0.03 -0.46 1.41
CA ALA A 6 -0.79 -1.56 0.92
C ALA A 6 -2.26 -1.24 1.16
N THR A 7 -2.96 -0.81 0.11
CA THR A 7 -4.39 -0.51 0.16
C THR A 7 -5.17 -1.42 -0.81
N PRO A 8 -6.33 -1.94 -0.41
CA PRO A 8 -7.13 -2.80 -1.28
C PRO A 8 -7.62 -2.06 -2.53
N VAL A 9 -7.69 -2.78 -3.65
CA VAL A 9 -8.30 -2.30 -4.89
C VAL A 9 -9.52 -3.16 -5.24
N ASN A 10 -9.31 -4.43 -5.54
CA ASN A 10 -10.39 -5.32 -6.00
C ASN A 10 -11.44 -5.59 -4.93
N ALA A 11 -11.07 -5.54 -3.67
CA ALA A 11 -11.99 -5.76 -2.55
C ALA A 11 -12.85 -4.54 -2.20
N ARG A 12 -12.65 -3.41 -2.90
CA ARG A 12 -13.44 -2.19 -2.66
C ARG A 12 -14.87 -2.35 -3.17
N LYS A 13 -15.76 -1.55 -2.61
CA LYS A 13 -17.22 -1.62 -2.86
C LYS A 13 -17.68 -0.92 -4.12
N GLU A 14 -16.84 -0.12 -4.77
CA GLU A 14 -17.18 0.58 -5.99
C GLU A 14 -17.57 -0.41 -7.10
N LYS A 15 -18.48 0.00 -8.00
CA LYS A 15 -19.07 -0.91 -8.98
C LYS A 15 -18.14 -1.32 -10.12
N THR A 16 -17.19 -0.48 -10.48
CA THR A 16 -16.28 -0.76 -11.60
C THR A 16 -14.84 -0.84 -11.14
N LEU A 17 -14.01 -1.54 -11.88
CA LEU A 17 -12.57 -1.60 -11.59
C LEU A 17 -11.94 -0.22 -11.65
N LYS A 18 -12.33 0.61 -12.63
CA LYS A 18 -11.82 1.97 -12.76
C LYS A 18 -12.14 2.81 -11.51
N ALA A 19 -13.38 2.74 -11.02
CA ALA A 19 -13.79 3.45 -9.81
C ALA A 19 -13.02 2.96 -8.59
N LYS A 20 -12.79 1.64 -8.49
CA LYS A 20 -11.98 1.07 -7.40
C LYS A 20 -10.54 1.58 -7.44
N GLN A 21 -9.94 1.66 -8.62
CA GLN A 21 -8.59 2.17 -8.79
C GLN A 21 -8.48 3.64 -8.43
N VAL A 22 -9.45 4.46 -8.83
CA VAL A 22 -9.50 5.89 -8.48
C VAL A 22 -9.62 6.05 -6.97
N ALA A 23 -10.52 5.32 -6.34
CA ALA A 23 -10.70 5.36 -4.88
C ALA A 23 -9.43 4.94 -4.14
N ALA A 24 -8.75 3.92 -4.63
CA ALA A 24 -7.48 3.46 -4.04
C ALA A 24 -6.39 4.51 -4.17
N LYS A 25 -6.28 5.19 -5.32
CA LYS A 25 -5.31 6.28 -5.52
C LYS A 25 -5.55 7.44 -4.57
N LEU A 26 -6.81 7.83 -4.39
CA LEU A 26 -7.17 8.91 -3.45
C LEU A 26 -6.81 8.50 -2.02
N ARG A 27 -7.03 7.24 -1.66
CA ARG A 27 -6.68 6.73 -0.34
C ARG A 27 -5.16 6.76 -0.10
N VAL A 28 -4.38 6.41 -1.11
CA VAL A 28 -2.91 6.47 -1.03
C VAL A 28 -2.45 7.91 -0.80
N ILE A 29 -3.02 8.87 -1.52
CA ILE A 29 -2.69 10.29 -1.36
C ILE A 29 -2.99 10.75 0.07
N GLU A 30 -4.14 10.38 0.60
CA GLU A 30 -4.57 10.71 1.96
C GLU A 30 -3.60 10.14 3.00
N LEU A 31 -3.26 8.86 2.89
CA LEU A 31 -2.32 8.21 3.81
C LEU A 31 -0.91 8.79 3.69
N ARG A 32 -0.47 9.08 2.48
CA ARG A 32 0.83 9.71 2.24
C ARG A 32 0.93 11.05 2.95
N GLU A 33 -0.10 11.87 2.86
CA GLU A 33 -0.13 13.17 3.54
C GLU A 33 -0.04 13.01 5.06
N GLN A 34 -0.77 12.04 5.61
CA GLN A 34 -0.71 11.76 7.05
C GLN A 34 0.68 11.32 7.48
N ILE A 35 1.32 10.45 6.72
CA ILE A 35 2.69 10.00 7.04
C ILE A 35 3.66 11.17 6.99
N ARG A 36 3.59 11.98 5.95
CA ARG A 36 4.54 13.08 5.74
C ARG A 36 4.43 14.20 6.77
N LYS A 37 3.28 14.35 7.40
CA LYS A 37 3.13 15.29 8.52
C LYS A 37 4.05 14.95 9.69
N HIS A 38 4.33 13.67 9.90
CA HIS A 38 5.13 13.19 11.01
C HIS A 38 6.51 12.70 10.60
N LEU A 39 6.66 12.29 9.34
CA LEU A 39 7.90 11.78 8.76
C LEU A 39 8.12 12.43 7.40
N PRO A 40 8.50 13.74 7.37
CA PRO A 40 8.56 14.50 6.12
C PRO A 40 9.58 13.98 5.12
N ASP A 41 10.60 13.28 5.57
CA ASP A 41 11.65 12.74 4.70
C ASP A 41 11.38 11.31 4.24
N ALA A 42 10.26 10.70 4.64
CA ALA A 42 9.92 9.35 4.22
C ALA A 42 9.59 9.31 2.72
N GLU A 43 10.16 8.33 2.03
CA GLU A 43 9.82 8.03 0.65
C GLU A 43 8.60 7.08 0.66
N ILE A 44 7.55 7.45 -0.04
CA ILE A 44 6.29 6.70 -0.05
C ILE A 44 6.14 5.99 -1.39
N VAL A 45 5.88 4.68 -1.33
CA VAL A 45 5.73 3.81 -2.51
C VAL A 45 4.37 3.14 -2.45
N SER A 46 3.72 3.01 -3.59
CA SER A 46 2.46 2.27 -3.71
C SER A 46 2.35 1.63 -5.09
N SER A 47 1.89 0.39 -5.13
CA SER A 47 1.61 -0.32 -6.38
C SER A 47 0.47 0.33 -7.17
N VAL A 48 -0.48 0.94 -6.48
CA VAL A 48 -1.66 1.56 -7.11
C VAL A 48 -1.26 2.64 -8.11
N THR A 49 -0.21 3.40 -7.82
CA THR A 49 0.23 4.49 -8.70
C THR A 49 1.22 4.03 -9.78
N HIS A 50 1.84 2.87 -9.62
CA HIS A 50 2.94 2.41 -10.49
C HIS A 50 2.53 1.34 -11.49
N ILE A 51 1.74 0.37 -11.08
CA ILE A 51 1.65 -0.91 -11.77
C ILE A 51 0.46 -1.00 -12.73
N PHE A 52 -0.67 -0.41 -12.37
CA PHE A 52 -1.88 -0.55 -13.19
C PHE A 52 -1.76 0.08 -14.58
N ALA A 53 -0.96 1.12 -14.71
CA ALA A 53 -0.71 1.74 -16.02
C ALA A 53 0.15 0.85 -16.92
N ALA A 54 1.11 0.13 -16.34
CA ALA A 54 2.07 -0.67 -17.07
C ALA A 54 1.53 -2.02 -17.54
N THR A 55 0.54 -2.58 -16.83
CA THR A 55 0.05 -3.95 -17.08
C THR A 55 -1.36 -4.01 -17.67
N ARG A 56 -1.96 -2.87 -17.91
CA ARG A 56 -3.34 -2.76 -18.39
C ARG A 56 -3.55 -3.55 -19.69
N GLY A 57 -4.56 -4.42 -19.70
CA GLY A 57 -4.96 -5.16 -20.91
C GLY A 57 -4.15 -6.40 -21.24
N ARG A 58 -3.20 -6.80 -20.40
CA ARG A 58 -2.42 -8.00 -20.62
C ARG A 58 -3.09 -9.23 -20.01
N VAL A 59 -2.97 -10.38 -20.68
CA VAL A 59 -3.52 -11.65 -20.19
C VAL A 59 -2.86 -12.08 -18.89
N ASP A 60 -1.56 -11.79 -18.74
CA ASP A 60 -0.78 -12.12 -17.54
C ASP A 60 -0.67 -10.95 -16.55
N ALA A 61 -1.58 -9.98 -16.65
CA ALA A 61 -1.52 -8.74 -15.89
C ALA A 61 -1.51 -8.98 -14.38
N GLU A 62 -2.35 -9.90 -13.89
CA GLU A 62 -2.43 -10.19 -12.46
C GLU A 62 -1.11 -10.71 -11.90
N ALA A 63 -0.49 -11.66 -12.59
CA ALA A 63 0.80 -12.21 -12.16
C ALA A 63 1.90 -11.16 -12.17
N ARG A 64 1.91 -10.28 -13.18
CA ARG A 64 2.89 -9.19 -13.27
C ARG A 64 2.67 -8.16 -12.19
N ILE A 65 1.43 -7.81 -11.91
CA ILE A 65 1.09 -6.89 -10.82
C ILE A 65 1.60 -7.46 -9.49
N MET A 66 1.33 -8.71 -9.21
CA MET A 66 1.78 -9.33 -7.96
C MET A 66 3.30 -9.37 -7.87
N GLY A 67 3.99 -9.71 -8.95
CA GLY A 67 5.45 -9.72 -8.97
C GLY A 67 6.05 -8.36 -8.69
N GLU A 68 5.49 -7.30 -9.27
CA GLU A 68 5.93 -5.93 -9.01
C GLU A 68 5.61 -5.48 -7.58
N CYS A 69 4.45 -5.86 -7.05
CA CYS A 69 4.11 -5.56 -5.66
C CYS A 69 5.13 -6.17 -4.69
N VAL A 70 5.47 -7.43 -4.90
CA VAL A 70 6.48 -8.12 -4.09
C VAL A 70 7.82 -7.41 -4.18
N ARG A 71 8.24 -7.05 -5.39
CA ARG A 71 9.51 -6.34 -5.61
C ARG A 71 9.52 -5.00 -4.86
N LEU A 72 8.44 -4.24 -4.94
CA LEU A 72 8.35 -2.94 -4.28
C LEU A 72 8.39 -3.09 -2.75
N VAL A 73 7.70 -4.09 -2.21
CA VAL A 73 7.74 -4.38 -0.76
C VAL A 73 9.16 -4.69 -0.31
N MET A 74 9.88 -5.49 -1.11
CA MET A 74 11.26 -5.86 -0.80
C MET A 74 12.21 -4.67 -0.74
N GLU A 75 11.93 -3.61 -1.49
CA GLU A 75 12.71 -2.38 -1.51
C GLU A 75 12.39 -1.45 -0.33
N CYS A 76 11.30 -1.70 0.40
CA CYS A 76 10.88 -0.83 1.48
C CYS A 76 11.32 -1.34 2.84
N ASP A 77 11.38 -0.41 3.81
CA ASP A 77 11.72 -0.72 5.20
C ASP A 77 10.47 -1.08 6.00
N ILE A 78 9.36 -0.44 5.68
CA ILE A 78 8.09 -0.52 6.39
C ILE A 78 6.97 -0.75 5.39
N ILE A 79 6.00 -1.58 5.76
CA ILE A 79 4.74 -1.71 5.03
C ILE A 79 3.59 -1.21 5.92
N LEU A 80 2.79 -0.27 5.40
CA LEU A 80 1.59 0.22 6.07
C LEU A 80 0.38 -0.50 5.49
N MET A 81 -0.32 -1.25 6.33
CA MET A 81 -1.52 -2.00 5.93
C MET A 81 -2.76 -1.14 6.17
N ASP A 82 -3.46 -0.78 5.08
CA ASP A 82 -4.70 -0.03 5.17
C ASP A 82 -5.87 -0.93 5.59
N ASN A 83 -6.97 -0.34 6.01
CA ASN A 83 -8.20 -1.06 6.37
C ASN A 83 -8.67 -1.92 5.19
N GLY A 84 -9.20 -3.10 5.52
CA GLY A 84 -9.72 -4.02 4.52
C GLY A 84 -8.66 -4.90 3.87
N TRP A 85 -7.41 -4.82 4.30
CA TRP A 85 -6.35 -5.64 3.73
C TRP A 85 -6.62 -7.14 3.83
N GLY A 86 -7.34 -7.58 4.86
CA GLY A 86 -7.66 -8.99 5.06
C GLY A 86 -8.59 -9.59 4.00
N ASP A 87 -9.32 -8.75 3.26
CA ASP A 87 -10.19 -9.16 2.17
C ASP A 87 -9.53 -9.02 0.80
N SER A 88 -8.29 -8.59 0.75
CA SER A 88 -7.54 -8.34 -0.49
C SER A 88 -6.41 -9.34 -0.64
N HIS A 89 -6.46 -10.14 -1.71
CA HIS A 89 -5.37 -11.08 -2.00
C HIS A 89 -4.03 -10.38 -2.16
N GLY A 90 -4.02 -9.26 -2.87
CA GLY A 90 -2.79 -8.50 -3.08
C GLY A 90 -2.19 -8.01 -1.77
N CYS A 91 -3.00 -7.43 -0.90
CA CYS A 91 -2.53 -6.96 0.40
C CYS A 91 -2.02 -8.10 1.28
N LYS A 92 -2.67 -9.26 1.23
CA LYS A 92 -2.22 -10.44 1.98
C LYS A 92 -0.85 -10.92 1.50
N VAL A 93 -0.63 -10.95 0.19
CA VAL A 93 0.67 -11.33 -0.40
C VAL A 93 1.75 -10.34 0.02
N GLU A 94 1.45 -9.06 -0.05
CA GLU A 94 2.37 -8.00 0.35
C GLU A 94 2.74 -8.09 1.82
N ARG A 95 1.75 -8.32 2.68
CA ARG A 95 1.97 -8.49 4.12
C ARG A 95 2.79 -9.74 4.42
N PHE A 96 2.48 -10.85 3.77
CA PHE A 96 3.22 -12.10 3.91
C PHE A 96 4.69 -11.90 3.51
N THR A 97 4.92 -11.22 2.39
CA THR A 97 6.27 -10.90 1.91
C THR A 97 7.04 -10.09 2.95
N ALA A 98 6.41 -9.04 3.48
CA ALA A 98 7.03 -8.20 4.49
C ALA A 98 7.39 -8.99 5.74
N GLN A 99 6.49 -9.87 6.17
CA GLN A 99 6.71 -10.72 7.33
C GLN A 99 7.88 -11.68 7.14
N GLU A 100 7.93 -12.35 5.98
CA GLU A 100 8.99 -13.33 5.68
C GLU A 100 10.37 -12.69 5.57
N TYR A 101 10.45 -11.45 5.12
CA TYR A 101 11.71 -10.75 4.93
C TYR A 101 12.03 -9.74 6.02
N GLY A 102 11.33 -9.84 7.16
CA GLY A 102 11.66 -9.04 8.34
C GLY A 102 11.38 -7.56 8.23
N LYS A 103 10.48 -7.15 7.34
CA LYS A 103 10.07 -5.74 7.24
C LYS A 103 9.16 -5.38 8.40
N GLU A 104 9.20 -4.13 8.83
CA GLU A 104 8.30 -3.63 9.86
C GLU A 104 6.89 -3.46 9.27
N ILE A 105 5.89 -3.96 9.97
CA ILE A 105 4.50 -3.90 9.52
C ILE A 105 3.74 -2.94 10.41
N TRP A 106 3.19 -1.87 9.80
CA TRP A 106 2.36 -0.90 10.49
C TRP A 106 0.89 -1.09 10.10
N THR A 107 0.01 -0.80 11.04
CA THR A 107 -1.43 -0.65 10.83
C THR A 107 -1.80 0.83 10.94
N LEU A 108 -3.07 1.15 10.73
CA LEU A 108 -3.55 2.52 10.95
C LEU A 108 -3.41 2.93 12.41
N PHE A 109 -3.47 1.97 13.34
CA PHE A 109 -3.21 2.23 14.76
C PHE A 109 -1.80 2.77 14.97
N ASP A 110 -0.81 2.17 14.30
CA ASP A 110 0.58 2.63 14.40
C ASP A 110 0.75 4.03 13.82
N LEU A 111 0.05 4.32 12.72
CA LEU A 111 0.04 5.65 12.12
C LEU A 111 -0.52 6.69 13.09
N GLU A 112 -1.62 6.38 13.77
CA GLU A 112 -2.19 7.27 14.79
C GLU A 112 -1.23 7.47 15.98
N ALA A 113 -0.47 6.44 16.35
CA ALA A 113 0.52 6.53 17.43
C ALA A 113 1.63 7.55 17.12
N LEU A 114 1.96 7.78 15.85
CA LEU A 114 2.92 8.83 15.47
C LEU A 114 2.45 10.21 15.88
N LYS A 115 1.15 10.48 15.78
CA LYS A 115 0.56 11.76 16.18
C LYS A 115 0.74 11.99 17.67
N THR A 116 0.52 10.96 18.48
CA THR A 116 0.66 11.03 19.93
C THR A 116 2.10 11.31 20.34
N LYS A 117 3.05 10.61 19.73
CA LYS A 117 4.48 10.81 20.02
C LYS A 117 4.94 12.23 19.72
N LYS A 118 4.44 12.84 18.67
CA LYS A 118 4.81 14.21 18.30
C LYS A 118 4.12 15.27 19.14
N GLY A 119 3.00 14.93 19.77
CA GLY A 119 2.27 15.80 20.68
C GLY A 119 2.91 15.96 22.04
N GLU A 120 3.87 15.13 22.33
CA GLU A 120 4.65 15.22 23.58
C GLU A 120 5.80 16.25 23.43
#